data_00c24ce140ac55a6685e569115e397ec
#
_entry.id   00c24ce140ac55a6685e569115e397ec
#
_cell.length_a   1.000
_cell.length_b   1.000
_cell.length_c   1.000
_cell.angle_alpha   90.00
_cell.angle_beta   90.00
_cell.angle_gamma   90.00
#
_symmetry.space_group_name_H-M   'P 1'
#
loop_
_entity.id
_entity.type
_entity.pdbx_description
1 polymer ?
#
loop_
_entity_poly.entity_id
_entity_poly.type
_entity_poly.pdbx_seq_one_letter_code
_entity_poly.pdbx_strand_id
1 'polypeptide(L)'
;MDPREELWIEQKRLVDQVVERLRDAIVSGRFRPGERIRQEQVAQQMGISRTPLRMALSVLTSQGLLHRTGARRLTVPEFTYQEAMDLYLLREVVLGLACRLAAERVSDRQLERLGTVMSDTEKFVVAEDWPGWLRANEDFSTLIGEAAGIGLLSNFLDAICVQAQVFRSTLLALPVGSAAPVGQAAHEHRAIYEAIRARDPERAERAARDHVRGARARYQDACQLRERYEAGELAEAG
;
A
#
# COMPACT_ATOMS: atom_id res chain seq x y z
N MET A 1 14.01 -23.51 -26.87
CA MET A 1 14.01 -22.74 -25.59
C MET A 1 15.20 -23.24 -24.80
N ASP A 2 16.14 -22.37 -24.44
CA ASP A 2 17.37 -22.75 -23.72
C ASP A 2 17.00 -23.23 -22.31
N PRO A 3 17.45 -24.42 -21.86
CA PRO A 3 17.19 -24.89 -20.49
C PRO A 3 17.63 -23.92 -19.39
N ARG A 4 18.54 -23.00 -19.69
CA ARG A 4 18.97 -21.96 -18.76
C ARG A 4 17.92 -20.86 -18.59
N GLU A 5 17.14 -20.52 -19.62
CA GLU A 5 16.03 -19.55 -19.51
C GLU A 5 14.92 -20.07 -18.60
N GLU A 6 14.61 -21.37 -18.65
CA GLU A 6 13.60 -22.01 -17.80
C GLU A 6 13.97 -21.96 -16.32
N LEU A 7 15.25 -22.23 -15.99
CA LEU A 7 15.75 -22.15 -14.61
C LEU A 7 15.71 -20.72 -14.03
N TRP A 8 15.99 -19.71 -14.86
CA TRP A 8 15.92 -18.30 -14.44
C TRP A 8 14.47 -17.85 -14.22
N ILE A 9 13.53 -18.31 -15.02
CA ILE A 9 12.10 -18.00 -14.89
C ILE A 9 11.53 -18.60 -13.59
N GLU A 10 11.88 -19.84 -13.24
CA GLU A 10 11.44 -20.47 -11.98
C GLU A 10 11.99 -19.75 -10.76
N GLN A 11 13.26 -19.38 -10.76
CA GLN A 11 13.87 -18.66 -9.65
C GLN A 11 13.27 -17.26 -9.47
N LYS A 12 12.98 -16.55 -10.54
CA LYS A 12 12.31 -15.25 -10.52
C LYS A 12 10.89 -15.37 -9.94
N ARG A 13 10.10 -16.35 -10.38
CA ARG A 13 8.75 -16.62 -9.85
C ARG A 13 8.78 -16.91 -8.35
N LEU A 14 9.77 -17.68 -7.88
CA LEU A 14 9.92 -17.96 -6.45
C LEU A 14 10.21 -16.68 -5.65
N VAL A 15 11.11 -15.82 -6.16
CA VAL A 15 11.42 -14.54 -5.50
C VAL A 15 10.18 -13.65 -5.43
N ASP A 16 9.42 -13.53 -6.53
CA ASP A 16 8.20 -12.73 -6.58
C ASP A 16 7.16 -13.25 -5.57
N GLN A 17 6.96 -14.56 -5.48
CA GLN A 17 6.07 -15.17 -4.46
C GLN A 17 6.53 -14.91 -3.04
N VAL A 18 7.84 -14.91 -2.78
CA VAL A 18 8.38 -14.63 -1.45
C VAL A 18 8.19 -13.15 -1.11
N VAL A 19 8.37 -12.24 -2.09
CA VAL A 19 8.10 -10.80 -1.92
C VAL A 19 6.65 -10.58 -1.53
N GLU A 20 5.70 -11.15 -2.29
CA GLU A 20 4.26 -11.01 -2.01
C GLU A 20 3.90 -11.52 -0.62
N ARG A 21 4.31 -12.74 -0.26
CA ARG A 21 4.01 -13.30 1.06
C ARG A 21 4.58 -12.49 2.22
N LEU A 22 5.80 -11.97 2.07
CA LEU A 22 6.41 -11.14 3.10
C LEU A 22 5.75 -9.76 3.17
N ARG A 23 5.39 -9.18 2.01
CA ARG A 23 4.62 -7.93 1.94
C ARG A 23 3.31 -8.09 2.69
N ASP A 24 2.53 -9.13 2.39
CA ASP A 24 1.26 -9.43 3.07
C ASP A 24 1.46 -9.61 4.59
N ALA A 25 2.53 -10.25 5.00
CA ALA A 25 2.84 -10.45 6.41
C ALA A 25 3.21 -9.14 7.13
N ILE A 26 3.87 -8.20 6.44
CA ILE A 26 4.20 -6.87 6.97
C ILE A 26 2.95 -6.00 7.01
N VAL A 27 2.23 -5.91 5.89
CA VAL A 27 1.03 -5.07 5.76
C VAL A 27 -0.12 -5.54 6.67
N SER A 28 -0.26 -6.85 6.90
CA SER A 28 -1.24 -7.39 7.84
C SER A 28 -0.83 -7.29 9.33
N GLY A 29 0.35 -6.72 9.63
CA GLY A 29 0.84 -6.56 10.99
C GLY A 29 1.37 -7.85 11.64
N ARG A 30 1.50 -8.96 10.89
CA ARG A 30 2.15 -10.20 11.39
C ARG A 30 3.62 -9.97 11.76
N PHE A 31 4.30 -9.06 11.04
CA PHE A 31 5.54 -8.45 11.49
C PHE A 31 5.23 -7.05 12.01
N ARG A 32 5.51 -6.82 13.29
CA ARG A 32 5.20 -5.54 13.94
C ARG A 32 6.17 -4.44 13.50
N PRO A 33 5.76 -3.16 13.51
CA PRO A 33 6.69 -2.05 13.37
C PRO A 33 7.86 -2.17 14.37
N GLY A 34 9.06 -1.85 13.91
CA GLY A 34 10.30 -2.03 14.67
C GLY A 34 10.80 -3.49 14.75
N GLU A 35 9.97 -4.49 14.38
CA GLU A 35 10.34 -5.89 14.47
C GLU A 35 11.48 -6.24 13.52
N ARG A 36 12.43 -7.00 14.06
CA ARG A 36 13.59 -7.49 13.29
C ARG A 36 13.23 -8.73 12.49
N ILE A 37 13.50 -8.70 11.18
CA ILE A 37 13.39 -9.88 10.31
C ILE A 37 14.56 -10.82 10.54
N ARG A 38 14.29 -11.97 11.16
CA ARG A 38 15.27 -13.05 11.40
C ARG A 38 15.34 -13.94 10.18
N GLN A 39 16.27 -13.64 9.25
CA GLN A 39 16.34 -14.29 7.94
C GLN A 39 16.40 -15.83 8.00
N GLU A 40 17.10 -16.40 8.97
CA GLU A 40 17.19 -17.87 9.13
C GLU A 40 15.86 -18.48 9.48
N GLN A 41 15.17 -17.87 10.43
CA GLN A 41 13.84 -18.33 10.87
C GLN A 41 12.80 -18.21 9.74
N VAL A 42 12.80 -17.08 9.02
CA VAL A 42 11.88 -16.84 7.88
C VAL A 42 12.14 -17.83 6.75
N ALA A 43 13.42 -18.09 6.39
CA ALA A 43 13.78 -19.07 5.37
C ALA A 43 13.30 -20.47 5.74
N GLN A 44 13.48 -20.87 7.00
CA GLN A 44 13.01 -22.16 7.51
C GLN A 44 11.47 -22.27 7.48
N GLN A 45 10.76 -21.24 7.94
CA GLN A 45 9.28 -21.21 7.94
C GLN A 45 8.69 -21.26 6.52
N MET A 46 9.37 -20.66 5.55
CA MET A 46 8.94 -20.68 4.14
C MET A 46 9.43 -21.89 3.37
N GLY A 47 10.30 -22.74 3.94
CA GLY A 47 10.86 -23.91 3.28
C GLY A 47 11.78 -23.57 2.11
N ILE A 48 12.48 -22.42 2.13
CA ILE A 48 13.31 -21.94 1.05
C ILE A 48 14.77 -21.75 1.49
N SER A 49 15.69 -21.67 0.51
CA SER A 49 17.08 -21.33 0.77
C SER A 49 17.25 -19.83 1.07
N ARG A 50 18.40 -19.46 1.63
CA ARG A 50 18.69 -18.05 1.99
C ARG A 50 18.82 -17.13 0.78
N THR A 51 19.17 -17.66 -0.39
CA THR A 51 19.40 -16.85 -1.61
C THR A 51 18.13 -16.17 -2.11
N PRO A 52 17.03 -16.88 -2.46
CA PRO A 52 15.79 -16.24 -2.87
C PRO A 52 15.21 -15.33 -1.78
N LEU A 53 15.34 -15.71 -0.49
CA LEU A 53 14.92 -14.83 0.59
C LEU A 53 15.69 -13.51 0.61
N ARG A 54 17.02 -13.52 0.47
CA ARG A 54 17.81 -12.29 0.42
C ARG A 54 17.46 -11.40 -0.75
N MET A 55 17.16 -11.98 -1.91
CA MET A 55 16.69 -11.23 -3.08
C MET A 55 15.35 -10.56 -2.78
N ALA A 56 14.39 -11.30 -2.23
CA ALA A 56 13.09 -10.76 -1.84
C ALA A 56 13.20 -9.65 -0.78
N LEU A 57 14.02 -9.85 0.25
CA LEU A 57 14.28 -8.82 1.26
C LEU A 57 14.95 -7.56 0.69
N SER A 58 15.78 -7.70 -0.34
CA SER A 58 16.36 -6.55 -1.05
C SER A 58 15.28 -5.76 -1.79
N VAL A 59 14.35 -6.45 -2.47
CA VAL A 59 13.20 -5.82 -3.13
C VAL A 59 12.33 -5.09 -2.12
N LEU A 60 11.96 -5.73 -1.01
CA LEU A 60 11.17 -5.11 0.06
C LEU A 60 11.86 -3.89 0.69
N THR A 61 13.20 -3.93 0.79
CA THR A 61 13.98 -2.79 1.26
C THR A 61 13.95 -1.63 0.25
N SER A 62 14.06 -1.91 -1.05
CA SER A 62 13.95 -0.86 -2.08
C SER A 62 12.55 -0.25 -2.16
N GLN A 63 11.52 -0.99 -1.76
CA GLN A 63 10.13 -0.53 -1.66
C GLN A 63 9.83 0.21 -0.35
N GLY A 64 10.79 0.29 0.58
CA GLY A 64 10.59 0.93 1.89
C GLY A 64 9.77 0.11 2.90
N LEU A 65 9.44 -1.15 2.59
CA LEU A 65 8.77 -2.09 3.52
C LEU A 65 9.72 -2.62 4.60
N LEU A 66 11.01 -2.55 4.36
CA LEU A 66 12.05 -2.90 5.33
C LEU A 66 13.12 -1.83 5.33
N HIS A 67 13.61 -1.50 6.52
CA HIS A 67 14.74 -0.62 6.69
C HIS A 67 15.97 -1.40 7.16
N ARG A 68 17.15 -1.00 6.67
CA ARG A 68 18.41 -1.54 7.15
C ARG A 68 18.90 -0.72 8.34
N THR A 69 18.92 -1.36 9.51
CA THR A 69 19.42 -0.76 10.76
C THR A 69 20.81 -1.34 11.05
N GLY A 70 21.88 -0.57 10.80
CA GLY A 70 23.27 -1.05 10.90
C GLY A 70 23.65 -2.04 9.80
N ALA A 71 24.77 -2.77 9.99
CA ALA A 71 25.40 -3.56 8.93
C ALA A 71 24.60 -4.78 8.44
N ARG A 72 23.73 -5.37 9.29
CA ARG A 72 23.06 -6.65 8.96
C ARG A 72 21.64 -6.79 9.50
N ARG A 73 21.04 -5.75 10.07
CA ARG A 73 19.68 -5.82 10.60
C ARG A 73 18.69 -5.27 9.58
N LEU A 74 17.63 -6.03 9.31
CA LEU A 74 16.46 -5.57 8.61
C LEU A 74 15.30 -5.51 9.60
N THR A 75 14.60 -4.38 9.64
CA THR A 75 13.46 -4.13 10.52
C THR A 75 12.30 -3.61 9.71
N VAL A 76 11.07 -3.88 10.15
CA VAL A 76 9.87 -3.22 9.63
C VAL A 76 9.95 -1.74 10.03
N PRO A 77 9.64 -0.80 9.12
CA PRO A 77 9.60 0.62 9.46
C PRO A 77 8.69 0.89 10.66
N GLU A 78 9.12 1.78 11.51
CA GLU A 78 8.32 2.37 12.56
C GLU A 78 8.23 3.87 12.26
N PHE A 79 7.01 4.36 12.08
CA PHE A 79 6.78 5.76 11.76
C PHE A 79 6.35 6.51 13.01
N THR A 80 6.99 7.62 13.28
CA THR A 80 6.44 8.63 14.18
C THR A 80 5.18 9.23 13.58
N TYR A 81 4.32 9.82 14.39
CA TYR A 81 3.14 10.54 13.93
C TYR A 81 3.51 11.60 12.88
N GLN A 82 4.58 12.38 13.11
CA GLN A 82 5.01 13.42 12.21
C GLN A 82 5.46 12.86 10.85
N GLU A 83 6.29 11.82 10.84
CA GLU A 83 6.73 11.17 9.61
C GLU A 83 5.56 10.62 8.79
N ALA A 84 4.56 10.07 9.46
CA ALA A 84 3.35 9.61 8.80
C ALA A 84 2.56 10.79 8.18
N MET A 85 2.41 11.90 8.88
CA MET A 85 1.74 13.09 8.34
C MET A 85 2.49 13.69 7.16
N ASP A 86 3.82 13.74 7.21
CA ASP A 86 4.67 14.20 6.12
C ASP A 86 4.57 13.28 4.89
N LEU A 87 4.47 11.96 5.10
CA LEU A 87 4.21 10.99 4.04
C LEU A 87 2.88 11.27 3.31
N TYR A 88 1.81 11.61 4.04
CA TYR A 88 0.52 11.98 3.44
C TYR A 88 0.59 13.29 2.66
N LEU A 89 1.40 14.27 3.08
CA LEU A 89 1.63 15.50 2.30
C LEU A 89 2.30 15.19 0.95
N LEU A 90 3.33 14.35 0.95
CA LEU A 90 3.99 13.90 -0.27
C LEU A 90 3.02 13.12 -1.17
N ARG A 91 2.25 12.19 -0.57
CA ARG A 91 1.26 11.38 -1.28
C ARG A 91 0.21 12.25 -1.97
N GLU A 92 -0.26 13.32 -1.34
CA GLU A 92 -1.22 14.26 -1.92
C GLU A 92 -0.72 14.84 -3.24
N VAL A 93 0.55 15.27 -3.27
CA VAL A 93 1.15 15.88 -4.47
C VAL A 93 1.39 14.81 -5.55
N VAL A 94 1.97 13.68 -5.19
CA VAL A 94 2.37 12.62 -6.12
C VAL A 94 1.14 11.95 -6.75
N LEU A 95 0.14 11.57 -5.94
CA LEU A 95 -1.09 10.96 -6.44
C LEU A 95 -1.91 11.96 -7.26
N GLY A 96 -1.99 13.22 -6.82
CA GLY A 96 -2.68 14.27 -7.57
C GLY A 96 -2.11 14.44 -8.98
N LEU A 97 -0.78 14.54 -9.09
CA LEU A 97 -0.09 14.61 -10.39
C LEU A 97 -0.30 13.34 -11.21
N ALA A 98 -0.20 12.17 -10.60
CA ALA A 98 -0.40 10.90 -11.30
C ALA A 98 -1.83 10.79 -11.88
N CYS A 99 -2.87 11.15 -11.11
CA CYS A 99 -4.25 11.14 -11.58
C CYS A 99 -4.51 12.16 -12.68
N ARG A 100 -3.92 13.36 -12.61
CA ARG A 100 -3.96 14.35 -13.69
C ARG A 100 -3.43 13.76 -14.99
N LEU A 101 -2.21 13.24 -14.96
CA LEU A 101 -1.56 12.66 -16.12
C LEU A 101 -2.28 11.39 -16.62
N ALA A 102 -2.81 10.57 -15.72
CA ALA A 102 -3.62 9.43 -16.08
C ALA A 102 -4.86 9.85 -16.87
N ALA A 103 -5.58 10.91 -16.46
CA ALA A 103 -6.73 11.43 -17.21
C ALA A 103 -6.37 11.92 -18.62
N GLU A 104 -5.15 12.50 -18.79
CA GLU A 104 -4.65 12.93 -20.09
C GLU A 104 -4.25 11.77 -21.02
N ARG A 105 -3.75 10.65 -20.46
CA ARG A 105 -2.97 9.65 -21.22
C ARG A 105 -3.55 8.26 -21.22
N VAL A 106 -4.54 7.97 -20.36
CA VAL A 106 -5.08 6.62 -20.20
C VAL A 106 -5.57 6.05 -21.53
N SER A 107 -5.15 4.84 -21.86
CA SER A 107 -5.68 4.06 -22.96
C SER A 107 -7.01 3.39 -22.57
N ASP A 108 -7.83 3.03 -23.56
CA ASP A 108 -9.10 2.37 -23.31
C ASP A 108 -8.91 1.05 -22.56
N ARG A 109 -7.88 0.28 -22.88
CA ARG A 109 -7.52 -0.96 -22.16
C ARG A 109 -7.16 -0.72 -20.68
N GLN A 110 -6.43 0.37 -20.38
CA GLN A 110 -6.11 0.72 -18.99
C GLN A 110 -7.36 1.19 -18.25
N LEU A 111 -8.24 1.91 -18.92
CA LEU A 111 -9.52 2.36 -18.37
C LEU A 111 -10.44 1.18 -18.03
N GLU A 112 -10.50 0.15 -18.87
CA GLU A 112 -11.23 -1.09 -18.60
C GLU A 112 -10.66 -1.80 -17.36
N ARG A 113 -9.33 -1.91 -17.24
CA ARG A 113 -8.68 -2.49 -16.04
C ARG A 113 -9.02 -1.69 -14.78
N LEU A 114 -8.94 -0.37 -14.82
CA LEU A 114 -9.35 0.50 -13.70
C LEU A 114 -10.81 0.28 -13.33
N GLY A 115 -11.70 0.15 -14.32
CA GLY A 115 -13.12 -0.13 -14.11
C GLY A 115 -13.35 -1.47 -13.41
N THR A 116 -12.60 -2.51 -13.78
CA THR A 116 -12.65 -3.82 -13.13
C THR A 116 -12.22 -3.72 -11.66
N VAL A 117 -11.09 -3.08 -11.37
CA VAL A 117 -10.61 -2.88 -10.00
C VAL A 117 -11.62 -2.10 -9.16
N MET A 118 -12.27 -1.08 -9.73
CA MET A 118 -13.33 -0.33 -9.04
C MET A 118 -14.54 -1.21 -8.70
N SER A 119 -14.99 -2.06 -9.65
CA SER A 119 -16.09 -3.01 -9.41
C SER A 119 -15.73 -4.02 -8.30
N ASP A 120 -14.50 -4.52 -8.30
CA ASP A 120 -14.05 -5.48 -7.29
C ASP A 120 -13.89 -4.80 -5.92
N THR A 121 -13.41 -3.56 -5.87
CA THR A 121 -13.37 -2.73 -4.64
C THR A 121 -14.74 -2.65 -3.97
N GLU A 122 -15.80 -2.39 -4.75
CA GLU A 122 -17.17 -2.29 -4.22
C GLU A 122 -17.68 -3.63 -3.69
N LYS A 123 -17.38 -4.75 -4.38
CA LYS A 123 -17.72 -6.09 -3.91
C LYS A 123 -17.03 -6.43 -2.59
N PHE A 124 -15.74 -6.11 -2.47
CA PHE A 124 -14.97 -6.35 -1.23
C PHE A 124 -15.49 -5.51 -0.06
N VAL A 125 -15.91 -4.27 -0.30
CA VAL A 125 -16.54 -3.43 0.73
C VAL A 125 -17.85 -4.04 1.23
N VAL A 126 -18.72 -4.49 0.32
CA VAL A 126 -20.01 -5.12 0.66
C VAL A 126 -19.82 -6.47 1.38
N ALA A 127 -18.80 -7.24 0.98
CA ALA A 127 -18.49 -8.53 1.59
C ALA A 127 -17.66 -8.43 2.88
N GLU A 128 -17.27 -7.21 3.29
CA GLU A 128 -16.32 -6.98 4.40
C GLU A 128 -14.99 -7.74 4.24
N ASP A 129 -14.59 -8.01 2.97
CA ASP A 129 -13.30 -8.63 2.65
C ASP A 129 -12.17 -7.59 2.67
N TRP A 130 -11.66 -7.31 3.86
CA TRP A 130 -10.59 -6.33 4.06
C TRP A 130 -9.28 -6.68 3.33
N PRO A 131 -8.80 -7.93 3.30
CA PRO A 131 -7.66 -8.32 2.48
C PRO A 131 -7.88 -8.10 0.99
N GLY A 132 -9.06 -8.42 0.46
CA GLY A 132 -9.44 -8.14 -0.92
C GLY A 132 -9.44 -6.65 -1.24
N TRP A 133 -10.02 -5.85 -0.35
CA TRP A 133 -10.04 -4.39 -0.49
C TRP A 133 -8.63 -3.78 -0.48
N LEU A 134 -7.73 -4.24 0.39
CA LEU A 134 -6.34 -3.74 0.43
C LEU A 134 -5.61 -4.00 -0.88
N ARG A 135 -5.76 -5.20 -1.47
CA ARG A 135 -5.19 -5.53 -2.77
C ARG A 135 -5.76 -4.65 -3.88
N ALA A 136 -7.09 -4.50 -3.94
CA ALA A 136 -7.74 -3.64 -4.94
C ALA A 136 -7.30 -2.17 -4.83
N ASN A 137 -7.09 -1.66 -3.62
CA ASN A 137 -6.55 -0.31 -3.40
C ASN A 137 -5.09 -0.16 -3.89
N GLU A 138 -4.27 -1.21 -3.76
CA GLU A 138 -2.91 -1.25 -4.30
C GLU A 138 -2.95 -1.28 -5.83
N ASP A 139 -3.73 -2.18 -6.42
CA ASP A 139 -3.92 -2.31 -7.87
C ASP A 139 -4.41 -0.99 -8.49
N PHE A 140 -5.35 -0.30 -7.83
CA PHE A 140 -5.85 0.99 -8.29
C PHE A 140 -4.73 2.04 -8.38
N SER A 141 -3.89 2.15 -7.36
CA SER A 141 -2.78 3.10 -7.33
C SER A 141 -1.72 2.76 -8.39
N THR A 142 -1.38 1.46 -8.55
CA THR A 142 -0.43 0.99 -9.55
C THR A 142 -0.91 1.27 -10.96
N LEU A 143 -2.20 1.00 -11.27
CA LEU A 143 -2.78 1.28 -12.58
C LEU A 143 -2.81 2.77 -12.91
N ILE A 144 -3.04 3.64 -11.93
CA ILE A 144 -2.94 5.09 -12.10
C ILE A 144 -1.50 5.48 -12.45
N GLY A 145 -0.50 4.94 -11.75
CA GLY A 145 0.91 5.16 -12.03
C GLY A 145 1.29 4.72 -13.46
N GLU A 146 0.85 3.53 -13.88
CA GLU A 146 1.02 3.03 -15.25
C GLU A 146 0.37 3.97 -16.29
N ALA A 147 -0.86 4.42 -16.03
CA ALA A 147 -1.60 5.31 -16.93
C ALA A 147 -0.99 6.71 -17.03
N ALA A 148 -0.37 7.20 -15.97
CA ALA A 148 0.37 8.46 -15.97
C ALA A 148 1.56 8.46 -16.94
N GLY A 149 2.12 7.27 -17.27
CA GLY A 149 3.13 7.10 -18.32
C GLY A 149 4.51 7.65 -17.98
N ILE A 150 4.81 7.91 -16.71
CA ILE A 150 6.12 8.35 -16.22
C ILE A 150 6.64 7.33 -15.20
N GLY A 151 7.58 6.46 -15.62
CA GLY A 151 8.08 5.37 -14.79
C GLY A 151 8.65 5.81 -13.44
N LEU A 152 9.33 6.96 -13.39
CA LEU A 152 9.83 7.50 -12.13
C LEU A 152 8.68 7.90 -11.18
N LEU A 153 7.61 8.52 -11.71
CA LEU A 153 6.43 8.90 -10.93
C LEU A 153 5.70 7.65 -10.40
N SER A 154 5.54 6.62 -11.24
CA SER A 154 4.96 5.34 -10.84
C SER A 154 5.73 4.70 -9.68
N ASN A 155 7.06 4.62 -9.79
CA ASN A 155 7.91 4.08 -8.73
C ASN A 155 7.79 4.86 -7.40
N PHE A 156 7.73 6.19 -7.47
CA PHE A 156 7.50 7.03 -6.28
C PHE A 156 6.12 6.82 -5.68
N LEU A 157 5.09 6.72 -6.51
CA LEU A 157 3.72 6.49 -6.06
C LEU A 157 3.61 5.15 -5.35
N ASP A 158 4.16 4.08 -5.94
CA ASP A 158 4.17 2.73 -5.35
C ASP A 158 4.89 2.73 -3.99
N ALA A 159 6.07 3.34 -3.90
CA ALA A 159 6.82 3.41 -2.65
C ALA A 159 6.04 4.16 -1.54
N ILE A 160 5.42 5.29 -1.88
CA ILE A 160 4.62 6.08 -0.93
C ILE A 160 3.36 5.33 -0.51
N CYS A 161 2.66 4.66 -1.43
CA CYS A 161 1.47 3.88 -1.13
C CYS A 161 1.77 2.70 -0.20
N VAL A 162 2.88 2.00 -0.45
CA VAL A 162 3.35 0.89 0.39
C VAL A 162 3.69 1.37 1.81
N GLN A 163 4.40 2.49 1.97
CA GLN A 163 4.69 3.04 3.29
C GLN A 163 3.43 3.47 4.03
N ALA A 164 2.46 4.08 3.31
CA ALA A 164 1.17 4.43 3.88
C ALA A 164 0.36 3.19 4.33
N GLN A 165 0.54 2.03 3.68
CA GLN A 165 -0.08 0.76 4.12
C GLN A 165 0.55 0.26 5.42
N VAL A 166 1.88 0.29 5.56
CA VAL A 166 2.57 -0.08 6.80
C VAL A 166 2.10 0.79 7.95
N PHE A 167 2.01 2.09 7.75
CA PHE A 167 1.49 3.00 8.76
C PHE A 167 0.04 2.67 9.17
N ARG A 168 -0.83 2.41 8.20
CA ARG A 168 -2.23 2.00 8.47
C ARG A 168 -2.31 0.70 9.28
N SER A 169 -1.51 -0.30 8.92
CA SER A 169 -1.52 -1.58 9.65
C SER A 169 -1.13 -1.42 11.12
N THR A 170 -0.26 -0.46 11.42
CA THR A 170 0.13 -0.10 12.79
C THR A 170 -1.05 0.46 13.60
N LEU A 171 -1.90 1.26 12.98
CA LEU A 171 -3.07 1.85 13.63
C LEU A 171 -4.24 0.85 13.76
N LEU A 172 -4.45 0.01 12.73
CA LEU A 172 -5.55 -0.97 12.72
C LEU A 172 -5.31 -2.16 13.65
N ALA A 173 -4.06 -2.40 14.08
CA ALA A 173 -3.72 -3.45 15.04
C ALA A 173 -4.17 -3.14 16.49
N LEU A 174 -4.86 -2.02 16.70
CA LEU A 174 -5.30 -1.57 18.01
C LEU A 174 -6.74 -1.98 18.28
N PRO A 175 -7.07 -2.28 19.57
CA PRO A 175 -8.43 -2.68 19.98
C PRO A 175 -9.47 -1.55 19.85
N VAL A 176 -9.05 -0.33 19.54
CA VAL A 176 -9.95 0.80 19.25
C VAL A 176 -10.53 0.61 17.84
N GLY A 177 -11.39 -0.38 17.72
CA GLY A 177 -12.02 -0.85 16.51
C GLY A 177 -12.69 0.26 15.71
N SER A 178 -11.97 0.83 14.81
CA SER A 178 -12.57 1.43 13.65
C SER A 178 -12.05 0.71 12.44
N ALA A 179 -12.86 -0.14 11.83
CA ALA A 179 -12.84 -0.19 10.41
C ALA A 179 -12.83 1.27 9.97
N ALA A 180 -11.63 1.83 9.68
CA ALA A 180 -11.52 3.13 9.03
C ALA A 180 -12.59 3.12 7.94
N PRO A 181 -13.35 4.20 7.68
CA PRO A 181 -14.52 4.14 6.84
C PRO A 181 -14.13 3.78 5.40
N VAL A 182 -13.94 2.48 5.19
CA VAL A 182 -13.50 1.88 3.93
C VAL A 182 -14.50 2.21 2.83
N GLY A 183 -15.79 2.27 3.20
CA GLY A 183 -16.82 2.73 2.29
C GLY A 183 -16.60 4.16 1.80
N GLN A 184 -16.11 5.06 2.66
CA GLN A 184 -15.76 6.41 2.25
C GLN A 184 -14.56 6.42 1.29
N ALA A 185 -13.52 5.64 1.58
CA ALA A 185 -12.36 5.54 0.71
C ALA A 185 -12.73 4.96 -0.67
N ALA A 186 -13.62 3.96 -0.72
CA ALA A 186 -14.13 3.41 -1.98
C ALA A 186 -14.92 4.45 -2.79
N HIS A 187 -15.73 5.28 -2.12
CA HIS A 187 -16.44 6.39 -2.76
C HIS A 187 -15.48 7.44 -3.33
N GLU A 188 -14.43 7.78 -2.58
CA GLU A 188 -13.38 8.71 -3.02
C GLU A 188 -12.62 8.16 -4.25
N HIS A 189 -12.30 6.85 -4.28
CA HIS A 189 -11.70 6.18 -5.45
C HIS A 189 -12.64 6.22 -6.66
N ARG A 190 -13.95 6.04 -6.45
CA ARG A 190 -14.95 6.17 -7.52
C ARG A 190 -14.90 7.57 -8.14
N ALA A 191 -14.80 8.62 -7.34
CA ALA A 191 -14.70 9.99 -7.84
C ALA A 191 -13.44 10.21 -8.69
N ILE A 192 -12.30 9.62 -8.30
CA ILE A 192 -11.05 9.65 -9.08
C ILE A 192 -11.24 8.91 -10.41
N TYR A 193 -11.76 7.68 -10.37
CA TYR A 193 -12.01 6.88 -11.56
C TYR A 193 -12.92 7.59 -12.57
N GLU A 194 -14.03 8.17 -12.10
CA GLU A 194 -14.98 8.89 -12.97
C GLU A 194 -14.34 10.13 -13.62
N ALA A 195 -13.44 10.82 -12.91
CA ALA A 195 -12.71 11.94 -13.49
C ALA A 195 -11.70 11.49 -14.55
N ILE A 196 -10.97 10.39 -14.31
CA ILE A 196 -10.06 9.78 -15.30
C ILE A 196 -10.83 9.29 -16.51
N ARG A 197 -11.97 8.62 -16.30
CA ARG A 197 -12.86 8.15 -17.37
C ARG A 197 -13.41 9.28 -18.24
N ALA A 198 -13.73 10.41 -17.62
CA ALA A 198 -14.18 11.60 -18.32
C ALA A 198 -13.03 12.36 -19.01
N ARG A 199 -11.77 11.92 -18.85
CA ARG A 199 -10.56 12.60 -19.33
C ARG A 199 -10.52 14.07 -18.88
N ASP A 200 -10.84 14.31 -17.60
CA ASP A 200 -10.81 15.62 -16.95
C ASP A 200 -9.62 15.69 -15.96
N PRO A 201 -8.46 16.22 -16.38
CA PRO A 201 -7.24 16.22 -15.60
C PRO A 201 -7.35 17.03 -14.30
N GLU A 202 -8.01 18.18 -14.35
CA GLU A 202 -8.17 19.06 -13.19
C GLU A 202 -9.08 18.43 -12.13
N ARG A 203 -10.16 17.78 -12.56
CA ARG A 203 -11.07 17.07 -11.67
C ARG A 203 -10.39 15.84 -11.08
N ALA A 204 -9.60 15.09 -11.87
CA ALA A 204 -8.87 13.91 -11.41
C ALA A 204 -7.82 14.28 -10.34
N GLU A 205 -7.07 15.35 -10.57
CA GLU A 205 -6.11 15.86 -9.59
C GLU A 205 -6.80 16.31 -8.29
N ARG A 206 -7.88 17.09 -8.38
CA ARG A 206 -8.65 17.53 -7.19
C ARG A 206 -9.20 16.34 -6.40
N ALA A 207 -9.86 15.41 -7.06
CA ALA A 207 -10.42 14.23 -6.41
C ALA A 207 -9.34 13.39 -5.69
N ALA A 208 -8.16 13.24 -6.31
CA ALA A 208 -7.04 12.53 -5.69
C ALA A 208 -6.49 13.26 -4.46
N ARG A 209 -6.32 14.58 -4.54
CA ARG A 209 -5.88 15.39 -3.39
C ARG A 209 -6.88 15.34 -2.24
N ASP A 210 -8.18 15.44 -2.53
CA ASP A 210 -9.24 15.39 -1.54
C ASP A 210 -9.30 14.00 -0.87
N HIS A 211 -9.11 12.92 -1.63
CA HIS A 211 -8.97 11.57 -1.10
C HIS A 211 -7.82 11.48 -0.08
N VAL A 212 -6.63 11.98 -0.43
CA VAL A 212 -5.47 11.92 0.46
C VAL A 212 -5.65 12.80 1.70
N ARG A 213 -6.22 13.99 1.56
CA ARG A 213 -6.55 14.88 2.69
C ARG A 213 -7.55 14.23 3.62
N GLY A 214 -8.60 13.62 3.09
CA GLY A 214 -9.59 12.88 3.87
C GLY A 214 -8.97 11.69 4.61
N ALA A 215 -8.11 10.92 3.93
CA ALA A 215 -7.37 9.84 4.57
C ALA A 215 -6.48 10.36 5.70
N ARG A 216 -5.72 11.44 5.48
CA ARG A 216 -4.87 12.06 6.51
C ARG A 216 -5.67 12.48 7.74
N ALA A 217 -6.81 13.16 7.55
CA ALA A 217 -7.67 13.57 8.65
C ALA A 217 -8.18 12.37 9.47
N ARG A 218 -8.67 11.31 8.80
CA ARG A 218 -9.13 10.08 9.48
C ARG A 218 -8.03 9.41 10.30
N TYR A 219 -6.78 9.42 9.83
CA TYR A 219 -5.66 8.86 10.60
C TYR A 219 -5.22 9.76 11.74
N GLN A 220 -5.33 11.07 11.58
CA GLN A 220 -5.09 12.02 12.65
C GLN A 220 -6.07 11.79 13.80
N ASP A 221 -7.36 11.66 13.49
CA ASP A 221 -8.40 11.36 14.48
C ASP A 221 -8.16 10.01 15.17
N ALA A 222 -7.76 8.98 14.41
CA ALA A 222 -7.45 7.65 14.94
C ALA A 222 -6.23 7.67 15.88
N CYS A 223 -5.20 8.46 15.58
CA CYS A 223 -4.04 8.62 16.46
C CYS A 223 -4.44 9.32 17.77
N GLN A 224 -5.24 10.37 17.73
CA GLN A 224 -5.73 11.07 18.93
C GLN A 224 -6.61 10.15 19.79
N LEU A 225 -7.49 9.37 19.18
CA LEU A 225 -8.29 8.36 19.86
C LEU A 225 -7.42 7.33 20.59
N ARG A 226 -6.35 6.88 19.94
CA ARG A 226 -5.38 5.96 20.53
C ARG A 226 -4.69 6.56 21.74
N GLU A 227 -4.16 7.77 21.62
CA GLU A 227 -3.48 8.46 22.73
C GLU A 227 -4.40 8.57 23.97
N ARG A 228 -5.68 8.91 23.75
CA ARG A 228 -6.68 9.00 24.81
C ARG A 228 -6.99 7.63 25.43
N TYR A 229 -7.03 6.57 24.61
CA TYR A 229 -7.22 5.21 25.12
C TYR A 229 -6.01 4.74 25.95
N GLU A 230 -4.80 4.95 25.47
CA GLU A 230 -3.56 4.62 26.19
C GLU A 230 -3.40 5.45 27.48
N ALA A 231 -3.93 6.67 27.52
CA ALA A 231 -4.01 7.50 28.72
C ALA A 231 -5.12 7.07 29.72
N GLY A 232 -5.93 6.07 29.38
CA GLY A 232 -7.03 5.59 30.21
C GLY A 232 -8.25 6.52 30.26
N GLU A 233 -8.36 7.47 29.35
CA GLU A 233 -9.49 8.42 29.25
C GLU A 233 -10.72 7.82 28.57
N LEU A 234 -10.58 6.69 27.88
CA LEU A 234 -11.63 5.97 27.17
C LEU A 234 -11.70 4.52 27.66
N ALA A 235 -12.90 4.04 27.97
CA ALA A 235 -13.14 2.64 28.25
C ALA A 235 -13.15 1.82 26.94
N GLU A 236 -12.83 0.51 27.02
CA GLU A 236 -13.01 -0.39 25.89
C GLU A 236 -14.46 -0.30 25.40
N ALA A 237 -14.62 0.00 24.11
CA ALA A 237 -15.92 -0.10 23.46
C ALA A 237 -16.30 -1.58 23.41
N GLY A 238 -17.28 -1.97 24.23
CA GLY A 238 -17.82 -3.32 24.35
C GLY A 238 -18.52 -3.81 23.08
#